data_0a8659f2e61c77ce220b8e25983f8e64
#
_entry.id   0a8659f2e61c77ce220b8e25983f8e64
#
_cell.length_a   1.000
_cell.length_b   1.000
_cell.length_c   1.000
_cell.angle_alpha   90.00
_cell.angle_beta   90.00
_cell.angle_gamma   90.00
#
_symmetry.space_group_name_H-M   'P 1'
#
loop_
_entity.id
_entity.type
_entity.pdbx_description
1 polymer ?
#
loop_
_entity_poly.entity_id
_entity_poly.type
_entity_poly.pdbx_seq_one_letter_code
_entity_poly.pdbx_strand_id
1 'polypeptide(L)'
;MANRLSLDDARHVLDAALDKAVEIGQPMNIAVVDDGGHLIAFARQDGAILGSIDIATGKARTSALMKLSTEDLGKAAAPQAPLYGIEVTNGGLVIFGGGIPLTDDGAVVGAIGVSAGSVEQDVSVAQAGVAALDGRG
;
A
#
# COMPACT_ATOMS: atom_id res chain seq x y z
N MET A 1 3.86 -13.13 20.62
CA MET A 1 3.01 -11.98 20.25
C MET A 1 3.40 -11.50 18.87
N ALA A 2 2.45 -11.36 18.02
CA ALA A 2 2.74 -10.83 16.69
C ALA A 2 3.20 -9.38 16.81
N ASN A 3 4.29 -9.06 16.12
CA ASN A 3 4.73 -7.68 16.02
C ASN A 3 3.74 -6.94 15.13
N ARG A 4 3.21 -5.85 15.63
CA ARG A 4 2.36 -4.96 14.88
C ARG A 4 3.11 -3.68 14.55
N LEU A 5 2.74 -3.09 13.45
CA LEU A 5 3.28 -1.81 13.04
C LEU A 5 2.85 -0.74 14.06
N SER A 6 3.83 -0.04 14.64
CA SER A 6 3.55 1.08 15.54
C SER A 6 3.19 2.33 14.76
N LEU A 7 2.59 3.31 15.42
CA LEU A 7 2.36 4.62 14.80
C LEU A 7 3.68 5.25 14.36
N ASP A 8 4.73 5.11 15.16
CA ASP A 8 6.04 5.67 14.83
C ASP A 8 6.61 5.04 13.56
N ASP A 9 6.53 3.71 13.43
CA ASP A 9 6.94 3.02 12.21
C ASP A 9 6.09 3.43 11.01
N ALA A 10 4.77 3.53 11.19
CA ALA A 10 3.86 3.93 10.13
C ALA A 10 4.18 5.34 9.61
N ARG A 11 4.48 6.26 10.53
CA ARG A 11 4.86 7.63 10.15
C ARG A 11 6.19 7.67 9.41
N HIS A 12 7.13 6.84 9.82
CA HIS A 12 8.42 6.74 9.13
C HIS A 12 8.25 6.23 7.69
N VAL A 13 7.43 5.20 7.52
CA VAL A 13 7.08 4.68 6.18
C VAL A 13 6.37 5.75 5.35
N LEU A 14 5.39 6.42 5.94
CA LEU A 14 4.63 7.48 5.26
C LEU A 14 5.54 8.60 4.80
N ASP A 15 6.44 9.08 5.68
CA ASP A 15 7.33 10.18 5.37
C ASP A 15 8.28 9.85 4.21
N ALA A 16 8.82 8.64 4.19
CA ALA A 16 9.70 8.20 3.11
C ALA A 16 8.96 8.12 1.77
N ALA A 17 7.72 7.64 1.80
CA ALA A 17 6.89 7.60 0.60
C ALA A 17 6.55 9.02 0.12
N LEU A 18 6.22 9.93 1.03
CA LEU A 18 5.97 11.33 0.69
C LEU A 18 7.20 11.98 0.04
N ASP A 19 8.38 11.74 0.59
CA ASP A 19 9.63 12.25 0.03
C ASP A 19 9.84 11.74 -1.40
N LYS A 20 9.57 10.48 -1.65
CA LYS A 20 9.68 9.91 -2.99
C LYS A 20 8.68 10.51 -3.95
N ALA A 21 7.46 10.75 -3.51
CA ALA A 21 6.43 11.40 -4.34
C ALA A 21 6.86 12.80 -4.74
N VAL A 22 7.46 13.56 -3.81
CA VAL A 22 8.02 14.89 -4.12
C VAL A 22 9.16 14.78 -5.13
N GLU A 23 10.06 13.83 -4.92
CA GLU A 23 11.20 13.58 -5.80
C GLU A 23 10.77 13.35 -7.26
N ILE A 24 9.73 12.52 -7.46
CA ILE A 24 9.25 12.21 -8.80
C ILE A 24 8.22 13.24 -9.34
N GLY A 25 7.86 14.21 -8.52
CA GLY A 25 6.96 15.30 -8.94
C GLY A 25 5.51 14.88 -9.13
N GLN A 26 5.04 13.84 -8.44
CA GLN A 26 3.68 13.35 -8.57
C GLN A 26 2.97 13.38 -7.22
N PRO A 27 1.95 14.26 -7.04
CA PRO A 27 1.14 14.27 -5.82
C PRO A 27 0.40 12.94 -5.64
N MET A 28 0.44 12.40 -4.44
CA MET A 28 -0.11 11.08 -4.11
C MET A 28 -1.02 11.12 -2.89
N ASN A 29 -1.90 10.13 -2.82
CA ASN A 29 -2.55 9.70 -1.59
C ASN A 29 -1.81 8.47 -1.09
N ILE A 30 -1.46 8.44 0.20
CA ILE A 30 -0.66 7.37 0.79
C ILE A 30 -1.32 6.95 2.09
N ALA A 31 -1.59 5.65 2.22
CA ALA A 31 -2.18 5.04 3.40
C ALA A 31 -1.24 4.00 3.98
N VAL A 32 -1.15 3.93 5.30
CA VAL A 32 -0.44 2.88 6.01
C VAL A 32 -1.41 2.24 6.98
N VAL A 33 -1.54 0.92 6.90
CA VAL A 33 -2.47 0.14 7.72
C VAL A 33 -1.72 -0.90 8.55
N ASP A 34 -2.39 -1.42 9.58
CA ASP A 34 -1.88 -2.54 10.37
C ASP A 34 -2.10 -3.89 9.66
N ASP A 35 -1.76 -4.98 10.34
CA ASP A 35 -1.87 -6.33 9.78
C ASP A 35 -3.32 -6.79 9.57
N GLY A 36 -4.29 -6.12 10.17
CA GLY A 36 -5.71 -6.35 9.96
C GLY A 36 -6.34 -5.42 8.93
N GLY A 37 -5.53 -4.58 8.29
CA GLY A 37 -6.02 -3.64 7.29
C GLY A 37 -6.61 -2.35 7.86
N HIS A 38 -6.41 -2.08 9.16
CA HIS A 38 -6.94 -0.89 9.81
C HIS A 38 -5.98 0.29 9.65
N LEU A 39 -6.54 1.46 9.34
CA LEU A 39 -5.75 2.64 9.06
C LEU A 39 -4.97 3.13 10.29
N ILE A 40 -3.67 3.34 10.13
CA ILE A 40 -2.81 3.94 11.15
C ILE A 40 -2.44 5.38 10.76
N ALA A 41 -2.05 5.60 9.50
CA ALA A 41 -1.60 6.90 9.03
C ALA A 41 -2.00 7.11 7.57
N PHE A 42 -2.32 8.35 7.22
CA PHE A 42 -2.73 8.71 5.87
C PHE A 42 -2.29 10.14 5.57
N ALA A 43 -1.87 10.37 4.33
CA ALA A 43 -1.63 11.73 3.86
C ALA A 43 -2.13 11.87 2.43
N ARG A 44 -2.79 13.00 2.16
CA ARG A 44 -3.13 13.44 0.81
C ARG A 44 -2.25 14.64 0.50
N GLN A 45 -1.38 14.51 -0.49
CA GLN A 45 -0.61 15.66 -0.95
C GLN A 45 -1.50 16.63 -1.71
N ASP A 46 -1.17 17.90 -1.63
CA ASP A 46 -1.89 18.92 -2.37
C ASP A 46 -1.87 18.57 -3.86
N GLY A 47 -3.02 18.63 -4.49
CA GLY A 47 -3.17 18.32 -5.90
C GLY A 47 -3.42 16.85 -6.25
N ALA A 48 -3.34 15.94 -5.29
CA ALA A 48 -3.68 14.53 -5.55
C ALA A 48 -5.18 14.38 -5.83
N ILE A 49 -5.55 13.55 -6.80
CA ILE A 49 -6.97 13.39 -7.17
C ILE A 49 -7.74 12.72 -6.04
N LEU A 50 -8.96 13.20 -5.82
CA LEU A 50 -9.76 12.79 -4.66
C LEU A 50 -10.21 11.33 -4.71
N GLY A 51 -10.49 10.82 -5.91
CA GLY A 51 -10.87 9.41 -6.07
C GLY A 51 -9.81 8.43 -5.59
N SER A 52 -8.55 8.84 -5.57
CA SER A 52 -7.44 8.01 -5.13
C SER A 52 -7.29 7.91 -3.62
N ILE A 53 -8.07 8.69 -2.84
CA ILE A 53 -8.11 8.53 -1.37
C ILE A 53 -8.59 7.11 -1.03
N ASP A 54 -9.73 6.73 -1.59
CA ASP A 54 -10.30 5.39 -1.38
C ASP A 54 -9.40 4.30 -1.96
N ILE A 55 -8.85 4.54 -3.15
CA ILE A 55 -8.00 3.55 -3.80
C ILE A 55 -6.72 3.29 -2.99
N ALA A 56 -6.06 4.33 -2.49
CA ALA A 56 -4.85 4.17 -1.69
C ALA A 56 -5.13 3.35 -0.42
N THR A 57 -6.20 3.68 0.28
CA THR A 57 -6.62 2.94 1.48
C THR A 57 -6.99 1.50 1.12
N GLY A 58 -7.70 1.32 0.01
CA GLY A 58 -8.06 -0.02 -0.48
C GLY A 58 -6.85 -0.87 -0.87
N LYS A 59 -5.84 -0.26 -1.50
CA LYS A 59 -4.59 -0.97 -1.83
C LYS A 59 -3.86 -1.45 -0.57
N ALA A 60 -3.74 -0.58 0.42
CA ALA A 60 -3.10 -0.94 1.69
C ALA A 60 -3.85 -2.09 2.37
N ARG A 61 -5.18 -1.95 2.48
CA ARG A 61 -6.03 -2.98 3.10
C ARG A 61 -5.91 -4.32 2.36
N THR A 62 -5.96 -4.28 1.04
CA THR A 62 -5.83 -5.49 0.21
C THR A 62 -4.52 -6.21 0.49
N SER A 63 -3.40 -5.48 0.49
CA SER A 63 -2.08 -6.07 0.72
C SER A 63 -1.94 -6.66 2.12
N ALA A 64 -2.51 -6.01 3.14
CA ALA A 64 -2.48 -6.52 4.51
C ALA A 64 -3.30 -7.82 4.64
N LEU A 65 -4.52 -7.83 4.10
CA LEU A 65 -5.42 -8.98 4.24
C LEU A 65 -4.98 -10.18 3.41
N MET A 66 -4.49 -9.94 2.19
CA MET A 66 -4.09 -11.00 1.27
C MET A 66 -2.63 -11.40 1.42
N LYS A 67 -1.84 -10.60 2.14
CA LYS A 67 -0.39 -10.81 2.34
C LYS A 67 0.35 -10.88 1.01
N LEU A 68 -0.08 -10.07 0.06
CA LEU A 68 0.46 -9.96 -1.30
C LEU A 68 0.48 -8.50 -1.73
N SER A 69 1.38 -8.14 -2.64
CA SER A 69 1.26 -6.86 -3.32
C SER A 69 -0.01 -6.87 -4.19
N THR A 70 -0.61 -5.69 -4.36
CA THR A 70 -1.77 -5.56 -5.25
C THR A 70 -1.41 -5.82 -6.70
N GLU A 71 -0.14 -5.62 -7.08
CA GLU A 71 0.36 -5.98 -8.40
C GLU A 71 0.30 -7.50 -8.61
N ASP A 72 0.79 -8.28 -7.66
CA ASP A 72 0.77 -9.75 -7.76
C ASP A 72 -0.64 -10.29 -7.70
N LEU A 73 -1.49 -9.72 -6.86
CA LEU A 73 -2.90 -10.12 -6.81
C LEU A 73 -3.58 -9.84 -8.15
N GLY A 74 -3.26 -8.72 -8.79
CA GLY A 74 -3.79 -8.38 -10.10
C GLY A 74 -3.44 -9.40 -11.17
N LYS A 75 -2.23 -9.93 -11.13
CA LYS A 75 -1.80 -10.99 -12.06
C LYS A 75 -2.61 -12.28 -11.82
N ALA A 76 -2.83 -12.62 -10.56
CA ALA A 76 -3.60 -13.81 -10.18
C ALA A 76 -5.10 -13.66 -10.48
N ALA A 77 -5.60 -12.43 -10.52
CA ALA A 77 -7.01 -12.09 -10.76
C ALA A 77 -7.30 -11.71 -12.21
N ALA A 78 -6.32 -11.79 -13.09
CA ALA A 78 -6.49 -11.46 -14.51
C ALA A 78 -7.51 -12.40 -15.18
N PRO A 79 -8.13 -11.99 -16.31
CA PRO A 79 -9.01 -12.89 -17.06
C PRO A 79 -8.32 -14.22 -17.33
N GLN A 80 -9.02 -15.33 -17.06
CA GLN A 80 -8.54 -16.72 -17.21
C GLN A 80 -7.48 -17.13 -16.15
N ALA A 81 -7.11 -16.25 -15.22
CA ALA A 81 -6.24 -16.62 -14.12
C ALA A 81 -7.04 -17.28 -12.98
N PRO A 82 -6.39 -18.03 -12.07
CA PRO A 82 -7.10 -18.82 -11.05
C PRO A 82 -7.99 -18.02 -10.10
N LEU A 83 -7.65 -16.76 -9.84
CA LEU A 83 -8.38 -15.93 -8.88
C LEU A 83 -9.25 -14.86 -9.55
N TYR A 84 -9.57 -15.04 -10.82
CA TYR A 84 -10.43 -14.11 -11.53
C TYR A 84 -11.74 -13.88 -10.75
N GLY A 85 -12.05 -12.62 -10.47
CA GLY A 85 -13.22 -12.24 -9.68
C GLY A 85 -12.99 -12.09 -8.18
N ILE A 86 -11.77 -12.36 -7.68
CA ILE A 86 -11.47 -12.22 -6.24
C ILE A 86 -11.72 -10.80 -5.74
N GLU A 87 -11.63 -9.81 -6.61
CA GLU A 87 -11.80 -8.41 -6.24
C GLU A 87 -13.18 -8.07 -5.70
N VAL A 88 -14.20 -8.89 -5.95
CA VAL A 88 -15.54 -8.65 -5.40
C VAL A 88 -15.69 -9.16 -3.97
N THR A 89 -14.69 -9.86 -3.44
CA THR A 89 -14.70 -10.37 -2.07
C THR A 89 -14.20 -9.30 -1.10
N ASN A 90 -14.36 -9.56 0.20
CA ASN A 90 -13.86 -8.70 1.29
C ASN A 90 -14.35 -7.24 1.20
N GLY A 91 -15.54 -7.03 0.64
CA GLY A 91 -16.07 -5.68 0.45
C GLY A 91 -15.38 -4.90 -0.67
N GLY A 92 -14.58 -5.58 -1.47
CA GLY A 92 -13.82 -4.99 -2.58
C GLY A 92 -12.32 -5.04 -2.32
N LEU A 93 -11.59 -5.62 -3.24
CA LEU A 93 -10.12 -5.63 -3.21
C LEU A 93 -9.59 -4.87 -4.42
N VAL A 94 -8.45 -4.21 -4.27
CA VAL A 94 -7.79 -3.51 -5.38
C VAL A 94 -6.77 -4.46 -6.00
N ILE A 95 -6.81 -4.62 -7.32
CA ILE A 95 -6.02 -5.63 -8.04
C ILE A 95 -5.04 -5.03 -9.04
N PHE A 96 -4.53 -3.83 -8.77
CA PHE A 96 -3.46 -3.23 -9.57
C PHE A 96 -2.44 -2.57 -8.63
N GLY A 97 -1.21 -2.40 -9.12
CA GLY A 97 -0.06 -2.05 -8.32
C GLY A 97 -0.17 -0.76 -7.50
N GLY A 98 0.54 -0.72 -6.40
CA GLY A 98 0.62 0.40 -5.47
C GLY A 98 0.39 0.01 -4.00
N GLY A 99 -0.09 -1.20 -3.74
CA GLY A 99 -0.17 -1.75 -2.40
C GLY A 99 0.92 -2.79 -2.18
N ILE A 100 1.66 -2.69 -1.08
CA ILE A 100 2.75 -3.61 -0.76
C ILE A 100 2.71 -3.94 0.72
N PRO A 101 2.80 -5.23 1.09
CA PRO A 101 2.88 -5.61 2.50
C PRO A 101 4.15 -5.07 3.16
N LEU A 102 4.03 -4.68 4.42
CA LEU A 102 5.16 -4.34 5.27
C LEU A 102 5.45 -5.55 6.14
N THR A 103 6.70 -5.99 6.14
CA THR A 103 7.10 -7.20 6.85
C THR A 103 8.17 -6.89 7.89
N ASP A 104 8.16 -7.68 8.97
CA ASP A 104 9.19 -7.68 9.99
C ASP A 104 9.51 -9.14 10.28
N ASP A 105 10.77 -9.53 10.07
CA ASP A 105 11.23 -10.89 10.28
C ASP A 105 10.36 -11.91 9.54
N GLY A 106 9.97 -11.57 8.30
CA GLY A 106 9.18 -12.44 7.43
C GLY A 106 7.67 -12.43 7.69
N ALA A 107 7.20 -11.78 8.74
CA ALA A 107 5.78 -11.69 9.06
C ALA A 107 5.20 -10.37 8.57
N VAL A 108 3.98 -10.40 8.03
CA VAL A 108 3.28 -9.18 7.63
C VAL A 108 2.80 -8.44 8.87
N VAL A 109 3.28 -7.21 9.06
CA VAL A 109 2.91 -6.35 10.20
C VAL A 109 1.99 -5.19 9.80
N GLY A 110 1.80 -4.99 8.52
CA GLY A 110 0.96 -3.95 7.97
C GLY A 110 1.12 -3.87 6.46
N ALA A 111 0.72 -2.76 5.88
CA ALA A 111 0.87 -2.53 4.44
C ALA A 111 0.83 -1.03 4.14
N ILE A 112 1.42 -0.67 3.00
CA ILE A 112 1.32 0.67 2.43
C ILE A 112 0.47 0.60 1.15
N GLY A 113 -0.31 1.65 0.90
CA GLY A 113 -1.06 1.81 -0.35
C GLY A 113 -0.87 3.21 -0.89
N VAL A 114 -0.55 3.30 -2.18
CA VAL A 114 -0.28 4.56 -2.86
C VAL A 114 -1.13 4.64 -4.12
N SER A 115 -1.77 5.79 -4.32
CA SER A 115 -2.57 6.02 -5.52
C SER A 115 -2.59 7.51 -5.87
N ALA A 116 -2.73 7.83 -7.11
CA ALA A 116 -2.96 9.08 -7.79
C ALA A 116 -2.03 9.32 -8.98
N GLY A 117 -0.98 8.54 -9.12
CA GLY A 117 -0.10 8.57 -10.29
C GLY A 117 -0.42 7.46 -11.27
N SER A 118 0.51 7.20 -12.18
CA SER A 118 0.48 5.96 -12.96
C SER A 118 0.72 4.79 -12.01
N VAL A 119 0.36 3.57 -12.42
CA VAL A 119 0.62 2.38 -11.60
C VAL A 119 2.11 2.25 -11.30
N GLU A 120 2.98 2.54 -12.25
CA GLU A 120 4.43 2.48 -12.05
C GLU A 120 4.91 3.50 -11.01
N GLN A 121 4.37 4.71 -11.04
CA GLN A 121 4.68 5.74 -10.05
C GLN A 121 4.18 5.33 -8.67
N ASP A 122 2.96 4.80 -8.58
CA ASP A 122 2.38 4.34 -7.33
C ASP A 122 3.25 3.26 -6.70
N VAL A 123 3.70 2.28 -7.48
CA VAL A 123 4.58 1.20 -7.02
C VAL A 123 5.92 1.75 -6.54
N SER A 124 6.52 2.69 -7.29
CA SER A 124 7.81 3.29 -6.93
C SER A 124 7.74 4.00 -5.58
N VAL A 125 6.68 4.76 -5.34
CA VAL A 125 6.47 5.48 -4.08
C VAL A 125 6.23 4.49 -2.94
N ALA A 126 5.42 3.44 -3.16
CA ALA A 126 5.18 2.41 -2.16
C ALA A 126 6.48 1.69 -1.78
N GLN A 127 7.32 1.36 -2.77
CA GLN A 127 8.61 0.70 -2.53
C GLN A 127 9.52 1.55 -1.64
N ALA A 128 9.50 2.87 -1.80
CA ALA A 128 10.29 3.77 -0.95
C ALA A 128 9.85 3.67 0.52
N GLY A 129 8.56 3.56 0.76
CA GLY A 129 8.04 3.35 2.12
C GLY A 129 8.47 2.01 2.71
N VAL A 130 8.40 0.95 1.92
CA VAL A 130 8.85 -0.39 2.35
C VAL A 130 10.33 -0.37 2.72
N ALA A 131 11.16 0.22 1.86
CA ALA A 131 12.61 0.30 2.09
C ALA A 131 12.94 1.04 3.39
N ALA A 132 12.16 2.06 3.74
CA ALA A 132 12.37 2.82 4.96
C ALA A 132 12.14 1.98 6.21
N LEU A 133 11.14 1.11 6.20
CA LEU A 133 10.90 0.19 7.32
C LEU A 133 12.03 -0.83 7.45
N ASP A 134 12.44 -1.42 6.33
CA ASP A 134 13.53 -2.38 6.32
C ASP A 134 14.81 -1.78 6.86
N GLY A 135 15.07 -0.50 6.57
CA GLY A 135 16.24 0.22 7.03
C GLY A 135 16.25 0.54 8.53
N ARG A 136 15.11 0.47 9.21
CA ARG A 136 15.05 0.71 10.65
C ARG A 136 15.55 -0.48 11.47
N GLY A 137 15.56 -1.63 10.86
CA GLY A 137 16.05 -2.84 11.49
C GLY A 137 15.22 -3.33 12.62
#